data_27da86c193c548ac8c4313dcccb6d83e
#
_entry.id   27da86c193c548ac8c4313dcccb6d83e
#
_cell.length_a   1.000
_cell.length_b   1.000
_cell.length_c   1.000
_cell.angle_alpha   90.00
_cell.angle_beta   90.00
_cell.angle_gamma   90.00
#
_symmetry.space_group_name_H-M   'P 1'
#
loop_
_entity.id
_entity.type
_entity.pdbx_description
1 polymer ?
#
loop_
_entity_poly.entity_id
_entity_poly.type
_entity_poly.pdbx_seq_one_letter_code
_entity_poly.pdbx_strand_id
1 'polypeptide(L)'
;MRIAVLITSHLLFYHFTLATPTEPIRLWPGGVPGESHLKLPKEDIQLRGNFKIEIISNVSEPTLTWYPAKTPNGSSVIVCPGGGYNILAYSHEGKEICHWLNSLGVSAALLKYRVPRRKDLEKHHAPLQDVHRAIGIIRNRSKEWKIDPEKVGILGFSAGGHLSTMALTWNKKRTYNPDPTMDHDNLVPNFGILVYPAYQLDENDPNKLSPEITVDENTPPAFIVCAHGDKKWVEGSARLYIEMHRHNRPCELHIFAKGGHGFGYQNTLEEIHQWPTLAGKWMAAMEIID
;
A
#
# COMPACT_ATOMS: atom_id res chain seq x y z
N MET A 1 42.48 22.01 47.15
CA MET A 1 41.94 22.69 45.96
C MET A 1 41.36 21.58 45.04
N ARG A 2 40.04 21.37 45.02
CA ARG A 2 39.39 20.34 44.17
C ARG A 2 38.83 21.05 42.95
N ILE A 3 39.34 20.72 41.78
CA ILE A 3 38.85 21.24 40.51
C ILE A 3 37.67 20.40 40.09
N ALA A 4 36.48 20.98 40.02
CA ALA A 4 35.28 20.37 39.47
C ALA A 4 35.28 20.60 37.96
N VAL A 5 35.38 19.52 37.20
CA VAL A 5 35.21 19.55 35.74
C VAL A 5 33.71 19.43 35.43
N LEU A 6 33.11 20.53 34.97
CA LEU A 6 31.74 20.51 34.42
C LEU A 6 31.77 19.90 33.01
N ILE A 7 31.23 18.70 32.87
CA ILE A 7 30.94 18.10 31.55
C ILE A 7 29.56 18.59 31.10
N THR A 8 29.53 19.57 30.22
CA THR A 8 28.31 20.00 29.53
C THR A 8 28.02 19.02 28.38
N SER A 9 27.08 18.11 28.62
CA SER A 9 26.55 17.24 27.56
C SER A 9 25.65 18.06 26.66
N HIS A 10 26.06 18.36 25.43
CA HIS A 10 25.19 18.90 24.40
C HIS A 10 24.33 17.77 23.83
N LEU A 11 23.08 17.68 24.26
CA LEU A 11 22.07 16.87 23.60
C LEU A 11 21.71 17.54 22.26
N LEU A 12 22.27 17.00 21.18
CA LEU A 12 21.85 17.31 19.82
C LEU A 12 20.45 16.72 19.59
N PHE A 13 19.42 17.55 19.75
CA PHE A 13 18.10 17.22 19.26
C PHE A 13 18.10 17.23 17.73
N TYR A 14 18.22 16.07 17.11
CA TYR A 14 17.91 15.92 15.69
C TYR A 14 16.41 16.13 15.50
N HIS A 15 16.02 17.32 15.08
CA HIS A 15 14.68 17.56 14.57
C HIS A 15 14.59 16.82 13.23
N PHE A 16 13.94 15.65 13.24
CA PHE A 16 13.52 14.98 12.01
C PHE A 16 12.37 15.80 11.40
N THR A 17 12.70 16.79 10.59
CA THR A 17 11.70 17.41 9.71
C THR A 17 11.32 16.40 8.66
N LEU A 18 10.09 15.91 8.73
CA LEU A 18 9.51 15.08 7.67
C LEU A 18 9.54 15.86 6.34
N ALA A 19 9.82 15.17 5.24
CA ALA A 19 9.72 15.81 3.93
C ALA A 19 8.26 16.18 3.65
N THR A 20 8.05 17.33 3.03
CA THR A 20 6.70 17.82 2.71
C THR A 20 6.13 17.03 1.53
N PRO A 21 4.93 16.45 1.64
CA PRO A 21 4.26 15.82 0.50
C PRO A 21 4.00 16.84 -0.60
N THR A 22 3.96 16.36 -1.85
CA THR A 22 3.57 17.21 -2.99
C THR A 22 2.07 17.51 -2.98
N GLU A 23 1.65 18.47 -3.81
CA GLU A 23 0.25 18.57 -4.17
C GLU A 23 -0.23 17.29 -4.84
N PRO A 24 -1.51 16.87 -4.59
CA PRO A 24 -2.06 15.65 -5.17
C PRO A 24 -2.12 15.70 -6.70
N ILE A 25 -1.56 14.70 -7.35
CA ILE A 25 -1.57 14.54 -8.81
C ILE A 25 -2.87 13.83 -9.20
N ARG A 26 -3.68 14.43 -10.08
CA ARG A 26 -4.86 13.76 -10.64
C ARG A 26 -4.43 12.60 -11.53
N LEU A 27 -4.98 11.42 -11.29
CA LEU A 27 -4.67 10.25 -12.13
C LEU A 27 -5.28 10.35 -13.53
N TRP A 28 -6.44 11.00 -13.65
CA TRP A 28 -7.24 11.06 -14.85
C TRP A 28 -7.62 12.50 -15.19
N PRO A 29 -6.70 13.35 -15.66
CA PRO A 29 -7.01 14.76 -15.96
C PRO A 29 -8.05 14.92 -17.08
N GLY A 30 -8.16 13.93 -17.99
CA GLY A 30 -9.17 13.88 -19.05
C GLY A 30 -10.48 13.19 -18.67
N GLY A 31 -10.67 12.85 -17.40
CA GLY A 31 -11.83 12.09 -16.90
C GLY A 31 -11.53 10.61 -16.67
N VAL A 32 -12.17 10.04 -15.67
CA VAL A 32 -11.95 8.64 -15.25
C VAL A 32 -12.52 7.63 -16.26
N PRO A 33 -11.84 6.51 -16.54
CA PRO A 33 -12.29 5.55 -17.55
C PRO A 33 -13.66 4.95 -17.20
N GLY A 34 -14.56 4.97 -18.19
CA GLY A 34 -15.89 4.32 -18.08
C GLY A 34 -16.91 5.03 -17.19
N GLU A 35 -16.61 6.20 -16.62
CA GLU A 35 -17.48 6.83 -15.61
C GLU A 35 -18.05 8.21 -16.03
N SER A 36 -18.00 8.59 -17.30
CA SER A 36 -18.49 9.88 -17.78
C SER A 36 -19.98 10.17 -17.47
N HIS A 37 -20.76 9.11 -17.23
CA HIS A 37 -22.19 9.18 -16.92
C HIS A 37 -22.49 8.97 -15.42
N LEU A 38 -21.48 8.63 -14.62
CA LEU A 38 -21.68 8.28 -13.20
C LEU A 38 -21.77 9.55 -12.35
N LYS A 39 -22.86 9.67 -11.60
CA LYS A 39 -23.05 10.74 -10.61
C LYS A 39 -22.87 10.14 -9.22
N LEU A 40 -21.72 10.42 -8.60
CA LEU A 40 -21.48 10.10 -7.20
C LEU A 40 -21.87 11.30 -6.30
N PRO A 41 -22.25 11.04 -5.05
CA PRO A 41 -22.26 12.08 -4.05
C PRO A 41 -20.88 12.78 -3.97
N LYS A 42 -20.88 14.01 -3.46
CA LYS A 42 -19.63 14.74 -3.24
C LYS A 42 -18.70 13.94 -2.33
N GLU A 43 -17.40 14.00 -2.60
CA GLU A 43 -16.37 13.44 -1.72
C GLU A 43 -16.55 13.99 -0.30
N ASP A 44 -16.52 13.10 0.68
CA ASP A 44 -16.75 13.42 2.09
C ASP A 44 -15.57 12.90 2.92
N ILE A 45 -15.07 13.76 3.81
CA ILE A 45 -13.96 13.48 4.71
C ILE A 45 -14.48 13.57 6.14
N GLN A 46 -14.39 12.47 6.88
CA GLN A 46 -14.83 12.36 8.27
C GLN A 46 -13.69 11.93 9.17
N LEU A 47 -13.69 12.43 10.41
CA LEU A 47 -12.83 11.93 11.48
C LEU A 47 -13.62 10.93 12.32
N ARG A 48 -13.16 9.67 12.42
CA ARG A 48 -13.87 8.60 13.14
C ARG A 48 -13.04 8.02 14.29
N GLY A 49 -13.76 7.58 15.32
CA GLY A 49 -13.18 6.93 16.50
C GLY A 49 -12.36 7.85 17.39
N ASN A 50 -11.86 7.29 18.50
CA ASN A 50 -11.06 8.01 19.49
C ASN A 50 -9.74 8.55 18.93
N PHE A 51 -9.18 7.88 17.94
CA PHE A 51 -7.93 8.26 17.26
C PHE A 51 -8.14 9.24 16.11
N LYS A 52 -9.37 9.74 15.89
CA LYS A 52 -9.73 10.69 14.83
C LYS A 52 -9.20 10.24 13.45
N ILE A 53 -9.40 8.96 13.12
CA ILE A 53 -8.98 8.39 11.84
C ILE A 53 -9.71 9.12 10.72
N GLU A 54 -8.95 9.67 9.79
CA GLU A 54 -9.49 10.32 8.59
C GLU A 54 -10.03 9.26 7.63
N ILE A 55 -11.32 9.33 7.37
CA ILE A 55 -12.04 8.45 6.45
C ILE A 55 -12.50 9.26 5.24
N ILE A 56 -12.16 8.81 4.04
CA ILE A 56 -12.61 9.43 2.79
C ILE A 56 -13.63 8.53 2.12
N SER A 57 -14.72 9.10 1.65
CA SER A 57 -15.76 8.40 0.87
C SER A 57 -16.11 9.15 -0.42
N ASN A 58 -16.78 8.47 -1.34
CA ASN A 58 -17.26 9.02 -2.62
C ASN A 58 -16.15 9.61 -3.51
N VAL A 59 -14.99 8.95 -3.56
CA VAL A 59 -13.88 9.36 -4.42
C VAL A 59 -14.26 9.14 -5.89
N SER A 60 -14.50 10.22 -6.60
CA SER A 60 -14.73 10.26 -8.06
C SER A 60 -13.49 10.79 -8.82
N GLU A 61 -12.65 11.57 -8.16
CA GLU A 61 -11.38 12.08 -8.68
C GLU A 61 -10.21 11.45 -7.91
N PRO A 62 -9.70 10.29 -8.37
CA PRO A 62 -8.57 9.65 -7.70
C PRO A 62 -7.28 10.43 -7.90
N THR A 63 -6.45 10.45 -6.87
CA THR A 63 -5.20 11.20 -6.85
C THR A 63 -4.05 10.40 -6.26
N LEU A 64 -2.83 10.77 -6.64
CA LEU A 64 -1.58 10.28 -6.09
C LEU A 64 -0.85 11.41 -5.38
N THR A 65 -0.59 11.28 -4.09
CA THR A 65 0.22 12.23 -3.32
C THR A 65 1.60 11.64 -3.10
N TRP A 66 2.64 12.32 -3.60
CA TRP A 66 4.02 11.87 -3.45
C TRP A 66 4.62 12.36 -2.14
N TYR A 67 5.21 11.45 -1.39
CA TYR A 67 5.93 11.66 -0.16
C TYR A 67 7.42 11.35 -0.40
N PRO A 68 8.24 12.31 -0.82
CA PRO A 68 9.65 12.05 -1.06
C PRO A 68 10.36 11.68 0.25
N ALA A 69 11.23 10.68 0.22
CA ALA A 69 12.14 10.45 1.34
C ALA A 69 13.19 11.56 1.38
N LYS A 70 13.60 11.99 2.57
CA LYS A 70 14.63 13.01 2.74
C LYS A 70 15.99 12.55 2.18
N THR A 71 16.30 11.28 2.37
CA THR A 71 17.47 10.60 1.84
C THR A 71 16.99 9.37 1.08
N PRO A 72 16.60 9.50 -0.21
CA PRO A 72 16.03 8.38 -0.94
C PRO A 72 17.09 7.32 -1.24
N ASN A 73 16.73 6.05 -1.00
CA ASN A 73 17.54 4.87 -1.33
C ASN A 73 17.24 4.29 -2.73
N GLY A 74 16.43 4.98 -3.51
CA GLY A 74 16.01 4.54 -4.84
C GLY A 74 14.68 3.77 -4.85
N SER A 75 14.23 3.22 -3.73
CA SER A 75 12.98 2.48 -3.66
C SER A 75 11.76 3.39 -3.46
N SER A 76 10.61 2.94 -3.98
CA SER A 76 9.33 3.62 -3.78
C SER A 76 8.19 2.63 -3.55
N VAL A 77 7.15 3.06 -2.82
CA VAL A 77 6.00 2.22 -2.49
C VAL A 77 4.69 2.98 -2.69
N ILE A 78 3.77 2.38 -3.45
CA ILE A 78 2.38 2.85 -3.53
C ILE A 78 1.63 2.35 -2.30
N VAL A 79 1.00 3.25 -1.56
CA VAL A 79 0.23 2.93 -0.35
C VAL A 79 -1.26 2.95 -0.68
N CYS A 80 -1.92 1.81 -0.49
CA CYS A 80 -3.34 1.58 -0.75
C CYS A 80 -4.10 1.37 0.58
N PRO A 81 -4.76 2.39 1.14
CA PRO A 81 -5.56 2.25 2.36
C PRO A 81 -6.68 1.21 2.22
N GLY A 82 -7.12 0.62 3.33
CA GLY A 82 -8.30 -0.24 3.39
C GLY A 82 -9.60 0.55 3.46
N GLY A 83 -10.71 -0.19 3.65
CA GLY A 83 -12.05 0.38 3.78
C GLY A 83 -13.13 -0.38 3.02
N GLY A 84 -12.90 -1.67 2.73
CA GLY A 84 -13.89 -2.57 2.11
C GLY A 84 -14.31 -2.18 0.70
N TYR A 85 -13.53 -1.39 -0.01
CA TYR A 85 -13.89 -0.74 -1.29
C TYR A 85 -15.09 0.20 -1.21
N ASN A 86 -15.42 0.68 -0.01
CA ASN A 86 -16.53 1.64 0.18
C ASN A 86 -16.02 3.00 0.66
N ILE A 87 -14.92 3.00 1.41
CA ILE A 87 -14.25 4.18 1.96
C ILE A 87 -12.73 3.97 1.93
N LEU A 88 -11.96 4.99 2.31
CA LEU A 88 -10.52 4.89 2.53
C LEU A 88 -10.18 5.28 3.97
N ALA A 89 -9.48 4.41 4.70
CA ALA A 89 -8.94 4.68 6.04
C ALA A 89 -7.62 5.46 5.90
N TYR A 90 -7.71 6.76 5.58
CA TYR A 90 -6.67 7.52 4.89
C TYR A 90 -5.51 7.97 5.77
N SER A 91 -5.70 8.12 7.10
CA SER A 91 -4.60 8.50 7.99
C SER A 91 -3.74 7.29 8.38
N HIS A 92 -4.24 6.38 9.23
CA HIS A 92 -3.46 5.32 9.85
C HIS A 92 -3.08 4.14 8.93
N GLU A 93 -3.74 4.02 7.77
CA GLU A 93 -3.39 3.06 6.70
C GLU A 93 -2.84 3.77 5.45
N GLY A 94 -2.61 5.08 5.53
CA GLY A 94 -2.15 5.91 4.43
C GLY A 94 -1.02 6.85 4.82
N LYS A 95 -1.36 8.06 5.34
CA LYS A 95 -0.38 9.11 5.64
C LYS A 95 0.73 8.66 6.59
N GLU A 96 0.36 7.97 7.68
CA GLU A 96 1.31 7.49 8.69
C GLU A 96 2.26 6.42 8.11
N ILE A 97 1.77 5.58 7.19
CA ILE A 97 2.59 4.61 6.47
C ILE A 97 3.59 5.29 5.55
N CYS A 98 3.19 6.37 4.86
CA CYS A 98 4.11 7.13 4.02
C CYS A 98 5.26 7.71 4.85
N HIS A 99 4.96 8.22 6.05
CA HIS A 99 6.00 8.72 6.96
C HIS A 99 6.90 7.62 7.50
N TRP A 100 6.35 6.44 7.82
CA TRP A 100 7.15 5.27 8.20
C TRP A 100 8.10 4.85 7.07
N LEU A 101 7.62 4.72 5.84
CA LEU A 101 8.44 4.40 4.67
C LEU A 101 9.56 5.43 4.48
N ASN A 102 9.25 6.72 4.61
CA ASN A 102 10.25 7.78 4.52
C ASN A 102 11.34 7.66 5.59
N SER A 103 11.02 7.16 6.80
CA SER A 103 12.01 6.91 7.84
C SER A 103 13.03 5.82 7.48
N LEU A 104 12.67 4.94 6.53
CA LEU A 104 13.53 3.90 5.96
C LEU A 104 14.26 4.35 4.68
N GLY A 105 14.15 5.62 4.28
CA GLY A 105 14.70 6.12 3.02
C GLY A 105 13.89 5.73 1.78
N VAL A 106 12.73 5.11 1.97
CA VAL A 106 11.81 4.73 0.89
C VAL A 106 10.86 5.88 0.60
N SER A 107 10.78 6.35 -0.64
CA SER A 107 9.76 7.31 -1.04
C SER A 107 8.40 6.64 -1.14
N ALA A 108 7.32 7.34 -0.81
CA ALA A 108 5.99 6.76 -0.81
C ALA A 108 5.02 7.55 -1.69
N ALA A 109 4.03 6.87 -2.23
CA ALA A 109 2.97 7.45 -3.04
C ALA A 109 1.62 7.04 -2.48
N LEU A 110 0.94 7.94 -1.76
CA LEU A 110 -0.38 7.68 -1.19
C LEU A 110 -1.44 7.74 -2.27
N LEU A 111 -2.10 6.62 -2.50
CA LEU A 111 -3.14 6.49 -3.51
C LEU A 111 -4.54 6.71 -2.90
N LYS A 112 -5.19 7.80 -3.28
CA LYS A 112 -6.62 8.01 -3.07
C LYS A 112 -7.36 7.40 -4.26
N TYR A 113 -7.62 6.10 -4.20
CA TYR A 113 -8.29 5.38 -5.29
C TYR A 113 -9.81 5.50 -5.22
N ARG A 114 -10.49 5.21 -6.33
CA ARG A 114 -11.95 5.32 -6.47
C ARG A 114 -12.71 4.40 -5.53
N VAL A 115 -13.57 4.99 -4.71
CA VAL A 115 -14.56 4.34 -3.84
C VAL A 115 -15.87 5.14 -3.88
N PRO A 116 -17.04 4.51 -3.61
CA PRO A 116 -17.30 3.09 -3.37
C PRO A 116 -17.10 2.25 -4.64
N ARG A 117 -17.03 0.93 -4.46
CA ARG A 117 -17.05 -0.02 -5.58
C ARG A 117 -18.19 0.28 -6.54
N ARG A 118 -17.94 0.16 -7.83
CA ARG A 118 -18.91 0.47 -8.87
C ARG A 118 -19.92 -0.67 -8.99
N LYS A 119 -21.20 -0.30 -9.14
CA LYS A 119 -22.28 -1.24 -9.39
C LYS A 119 -22.01 -1.98 -10.71
N ASP A 120 -22.35 -3.25 -10.77
CA ASP A 120 -22.23 -4.12 -11.95
C ASP A 120 -20.78 -4.34 -12.46
N LEU A 121 -19.76 -3.96 -11.66
CA LEU A 121 -18.36 -4.26 -11.90
C LEU A 121 -17.75 -5.00 -10.72
N GLU A 122 -16.67 -5.74 -10.98
CA GLU A 122 -15.87 -6.32 -9.93
C GLU A 122 -15.39 -5.25 -8.94
N LYS A 123 -15.38 -5.58 -7.65
CA LYS A 123 -15.07 -4.64 -6.56
C LYS A 123 -13.77 -3.88 -6.74
N HIS A 124 -12.79 -4.53 -7.38
CA HIS A 124 -11.45 -4.01 -7.62
C HIS A 124 -11.29 -3.29 -8.97
N HIS A 125 -12.27 -3.36 -9.88
CA HIS A 125 -12.10 -2.94 -11.29
C HIS A 125 -11.62 -1.48 -11.40
N ALA A 126 -12.35 -0.53 -10.88
CA ALA A 126 -11.97 0.89 -10.95
C ALA A 126 -10.72 1.20 -10.10
N PRO A 127 -10.60 0.73 -8.82
CA PRO A 127 -9.38 0.89 -8.04
C PRO A 127 -8.11 0.33 -8.70
N LEU A 128 -8.21 -0.79 -9.41
CA LEU A 128 -7.06 -1.41 -10.06
C LEU A 128 -6.56 -0.58 -11.27
N GLN A 129 -7.47 0.05 -12.02
CA GLN A 129 -7.10 1.03 -13.03
C GLN A 129 -6.30 2.20 -12.41
N ASP A 130 -6.72 2.65 -11.23
CA ASP A 130 -6.04 3.73 -10.51
C ASP A 130 -4.63 3.30 -10.05
N VAL A 131 -4.46 2.05 -9.58
CA VAL A 131 -3.14 1.48 -9.24
C VAL A 131 -2.25 1.39 -10.47
N HIS A 132 -2.74 0.87 -11.59
CA HIS A 132 -1.96 0.76 -12.82
C HIS A 132 -1.50 2.13 -13.32
N ARG A 133 -2.36 3.14 -13.26
CA ARG A 133 -2.00 4.53 -13.58
C ARG A 133 -0.96 5.09 -12.61
N ALA A 134 -1.09 4.80 -11.31
CA ALA A 134 -0.12 5.23 -10.30
C ALA A 134 1.27 4.63 -10.55
N ILE A 135 1.35 3.33 -10.89
CA ILE A 135 2.61 2.66 -11.28
C ILE A 135 3.23 3.36 -12.49
N GLY A 136 2.42 3.67 -13.52
CA GLY A 136 2.88 4.38 -14.71
C GLY A 136 3.47 5.75 -14.38
N ILE A 137 2.77 6.57 -13.61
CA ILE A 137 3.23 7.89 -13.20
C ILE A 137 4.58 7.80 -12.45
N ILE A 138 4.71 6.87 -11.51
CA ILE A 138 5.93 6.71 -10.71
C ILE A 138 7.10 6.33 -11.60
N ARG A 139 6.94 5.34 -12.48
CA ARG A 139 8.00 4.90 -13.39
C ARG A 139 8.39 5.96 -14.39
N ASN A 140 7.44 6.68 -14.98
CA ASN A 140 7.72 7.78 -15.91
C ASN A 140 8.43 8.96 -15.23
N ARG A 141 8.21 9.18 -13.92
CA ARG A 141 8.88 10.22 -13.15
C ARG A 141 10.11 9.75 -12.38
N SER A 142 10.60 8.54 -12.64
CA SER A 142 11.69 7.92 -11.88
C SER A 142 12.94 8.80 -11.79
N LYS A 143 13.35 9.43 -12.89
CA LYS A 143 14.50 10.36 -12.92
C LYS A 143 14.24 11.62 -12.08
N GLU A 144 13.07 12.24 -12.21
CA GLU A 144 12.66 13.43 -11.46
C GLU A 144 12.63 13.13 -9.95
N TRP A 145 12.08 11.99 -9.58
CA TRP A 145 11.88 11.59 -8.19
C TRP A 145 13.05 10.82 -7.57
N LYS A 146 14.14 10.62 -8.35
CA LYS A 146 15.35 9.90 -7.92
C LYS A 146 15.07 8.52 -7.37
N ILE A 147 14.24 7.76 -8.09
CA ILE A 147 13.91 6.37 -7.76
C ILE A 147 14.35 5.44 -8.90
N ASP A 148 14.54 4.18 -8.55
CA ASP A 148 14.74 3.09 -9.49
C ASP A 148 13.38 2.57 -9.98
N PRO A 149 13.07 2.61 -11.29
CA PRO A 149 11.81 2.09 -11.82
C PRO A 149 11.63 0.58 -11.58
N GLU A 150 12.71 -0.17 -11.31
CA GLU A 150 12.66 -1.59 -10.95
C GLU A 150 12.55 -1.83 -9.43
N LYS A 151 12.46 -0.77 -8.61
CA LYS A 151 12.22 -0.82 -7.16
C LYS A 151 10.90 -0.13 -6.77
N VAL A 152 9.86 -0.34 -7.56
CA VAL A 152 8.51 0.21 -7.29
C VAL A 152 7.64 -0.88 -6.65
N GLY A 153 7.38 -0.76 -5.35
CA GLY A 153 6.53 -1.67 -4.59
C GLY A 153 5.11 -1.17 -4.39
N ILE A 154 4.29 -2.04 -3.80
CA ILE A 154 2.93 -1.73 -3.38
C ILE A 154 2.68 -2.21 -1.96
N LEU A 155 2.01 -1.40 -1.15
CA LEU A 155 1.59 -1.75 0.21
C LEU A 155 0.09 -1.50 0.36
N GLY A 156 -0.64 -2.48 0.88
CA GLY A 156 -2.07 -2.30 1.06
C GLY A 156 -2.62 -2.99 2.30
N PHE A 157 -3.71 -2.40 2.81
CA PHE A 157 -4.42 -2.82 4.01
C PHE A 157 -5.80 -3.35 3.66
N SER A 158 -6.23 -4.48 4.23
CA SER A 158 -7.60 -4.98 4.09
C SER A 158 -8.03 -5.07 2.60
N ALA A 159 -9.02 -4.30 2.17
CA ALA A 159 -9.41 -4.18 0.76
C ALA A 159 -8.28 -3.59 -0.11
N GLY A 160 -7.48 -2.65 0.42
CA GLY A 160 -6.26 -2.17 -0.22
C GLY A 160 -5.19 -3.28 -0.32
N GLY A 161 -5.16 -4.21 0.64
CA GLY A 161 -4.33 -5.42 0.59
C GLY A 161 -4.77 -6.36 -0.54
N HIS A 162 -6.08 -6.56 -0.73
CA HIS A 162 -6.60 -7.28 -1.90
C HIS A 162 -6.23 -6.56 -3.21
N LEU A 163 -6.41 -5.25 -3.27
CA LEU A 163 -6.04 -4.44 -4.42
C LEU A 163 -4.54 -4.57 -4.76
N SER A 164 -3.68 -4.61 -3.73
CA SER A 164 -2.25 -4.85 -3.87
C SER A 164 -1.95 -6.26 -4.37
N THR A 165 -2.67 -7.27 -3.88
CA THR A 165 -2.57 -8.66 -4.40
C THR A 165 -2.96 -8.69 -5.87
N MET A 166 -4.05 -8.04 -6.26
CA MET A 166 -4.48 -7.96 -7.66
C MET A 166 -3.41 -7.33 -8.56
N ALA A 167 -2.74 -6.28 -8.09
CA ALA A 167 -1.66 -5.64 -8.85
C ALA A 167 -0.42 -6.55 -8.98
N LEU A 168 -0.04 -7.28 -7.92
CA LEU A 168 1.08 -8.23 -7.91
C LEU A 168 0.86 -9.44 -8.82
N THR A 169 -0.38 -9.91 -8.90
CA THR A 169 -0.74 -11.12 -9.68
C THR A 169 -1.36 -10.77 -11.04
N TRP A 170 -1.21 -9.51 -11.49
CA TRP A 170 -1.79 -9.06 -12.74
C TRP A 170 -1.03 -9.61 -13.95
N ASN A 171 -1.67 -10.48 -14.70
CA ASN A 171 -1.15 -11.08 -15.92
C ASN A 171 -2.04 -10.83 -17.15
N LYS A 172 -2.96 -9.85 -17.06
CA LYS A 172 -3.94 -9.52 -18.09
C LYS A 172 -3.59 -8.19 -18.79
N LYS A 173 -4.29 -7.91 -19.87
CA LYS A 173 -4.15 -6.62 -20.56
C LYS A 173 -4.78 -5.47 -19.75
N ARG A 174 -4.26 -4.27 -19.96
CA ARG A 174 -4.82 -3.03 -19.43
C ARG A 174 -6.31 -2.89 -19.79
N THR A 175 -7.12 -2.40 -18.85
CA THR A 175 -8.57 -2.26 -19.01
C THR A 175 -9.03 -0.83 -19.35
N TYR A 176 -8.10 0.02 -19.75
CA TYR A 176 -8.35 1.39 -20.19
C TYR A 176 -7.37 1.79 -21.30
N ASN A 177 -7.67 2.85 -22.04
CA ASN A 177 -6.78 3.35 -23.09
C ASN A 177 -5.55 4.04 -22.47
N PRO A 178 -4.33 3.63 -22.82
CA PRO A 178 -3.12 4.21 -22.26
C PRO A 178 -2.93 5.68 -22.69
N ASP A 179 -2.38 6.46 -21.78
CA ASP A 179 -1.82 7.78 -22.03
C ASP A 179 -0.29 7.67 -21.92
N PRO A 180 0.46 7.81 -23.00
CA PRO A 180 1.91 7.59 -23.00
C PRO A 180 2.68 8.57 -22.10
N THR A 181 2.06 9.68 -21.70
CA THR A 181 2.68 10.64 -20.78
C THR A 181 2.54 10.25 -19.31
N MET A 182 1.59 9.36 -19.00
CA MET A 182 1.24 8.96 -17.63
C MET A 182 1.33 7.46 -17.38
N ASP A 183 1.26 6.64 -18.43
CA ASP A 183 1.26 5.17 -18.31
C ASP A 183 2.61 4.57 -18.70
N HIS A 184 2.88 3.39 -18.14
CA HIS A 184 4.02 2.54 -18.45
C HIS A 184 3.53 1.16 -18.91
N ASP A 185 4.28 0.46 -19.76
CA ASP A 185 3.85 -0.84 -20.28
C ASP A 185 3.81 -1.91 -19.19
N ASN A 186 4.78 -1.91 -18.28
CA ASN A 186 4.76 -2.79 -17.12
C ASN A 186 3.81 -2.24 -16.05
N LEU A 187 2.75 -3.00 -15.76
CA LEU A 187 1.69 -2.68 -14.79
C LEU A 187 1.90 -3.37 -13.42
N VAL A 188 2.89 -4.26 -13.31
CA VAL A 188 3.11 -5.06 -12.12
C VAL A 188 4.16 -4.38 -11.24
N PRO A 189 3.90 -4.17 -9.94
CA PRO A 189 4.92 -3.68 -9.01
C PRO A 189 6.03 -4.72 -8.81
N ASN A 190 7.20 -4.30 -8.34
CA ASN A 190 8.36 -5.20 -8.18
C ASN A 190 8.33 -6.01 -6.87
N PHE A 191 7.54 -5.59 -5.88
CA PHE A 191 7.32 -6.28 -4.61
C PHE A 191 6.03 -5.81 -3.93
N GLY A 192 5.55 -6.58 -2.93
CA GLY A 192 4.34 -6.22 -2.17
C GLY A 192 4.44 -6.40 -0.67
N ILE A 193 3.73 -5.53 0.07
CA ILE A 193 3.51 -5.65 1.51
C ILE A 193 2.01 -5.68 1.75
N LEU A 194 1.49 -6.82 2.23
CA LEU A 194 0.07 -7.10 2.34
C LEU A 194 -0.32 -7.21 3.81
N VAL A 195 -1.03 -6.21 4.31
CA VAL A 195 -1.39 -6.12 5.72
C VAL A 195 -2.86 -6.52 5.89
N TYR A 196 -3.11 -7.63 6.57
CA TYR A 196 -4.43 -8.28 6.73
C TYR A 196 -5.27 -8.24 5.45
N PRO A 197 -4.75 -8.73 4.29
CA PRO A 197 -5.44 -8.62 3.01
C PRO A 197 -6.79 -9.33 3.05
N ALA A 198 -7.86 -8.62 2.69
CA ALA A 198 -9.21 -9.17 2.59
C ALA A 198 -9.44 -9.87 1.25
N TYR A 199 -10.55 -10.57 1.09
CA TYR A 199 -11.04 -11.13 -0.19
C TYR A 199 -10.06 -12.03 -0.96
N GLN A 200 -9.17 -12.74 -0.26
CA GLN A 200 -8.19 -13.61 -0.90
C GLN A 200 -8.77 -14.96 -1.32
N LEU A 201 -9.85 -15.41 -0.68
CA LEU A 201 -10.47 -16.73 -0.93
C LEU A 201 -11.66 -16.64 -1.87
N ASP A 202 -11.86 -17.71 -2.64
CA ASP A 202 -13.07 -17.94 -3.41
C ASP A 202 -14.29 -18.04 -2.45
N GLU A 203 -15.35 -17.32 -2.75
CA GLU A 203 -16.57 -17.32 -1.95
C GLU A 203 -17.29 -18.67 -1.96
N ASN A 204 -17.05 -19.51 -2.99
CA ASN A 204 -17.67 -20.82 -3.17
C ASN A 204 -16.76 -21.99 -2.74
N ASP A 205 -15.44 -21.78 -2.67
CA ASP A 205 -14.46 -22.79 -2.24
C ASP A 205 -13.34 -22.16 -1.39
N PRO A 206 -13.45 -22.20 -0.07
CA PRO A 206 -12.46 -21.58 0.82
C PRO A 206 -11.07 -22.26 0.76
N ASN A 207 -10.93 -23.37 0.05
CA ASN A 207 -9.64 -24.00 -0.20
C ASN A 207 -8.90 -23.42 -1.41
N LYS A 208 -9.48 -22.47 -2.11
CA LYS A 208 -8.89 -21.83 -3.28
C LYS A 208 -8.76 -20.31 -3.08
N LEU A 209 -7.78 -19.73 -3.76
CA LEU A 209 -7.77 -18.28 -3.94
C LEU A 209 -8.96 -17.84 -4.79
N SER A 210 -9.39 -16.60 -4.58
CA SER A 210 -10.39 -15.94 -5.40
C SER A 210 -10.00 -16.03 -6.90
N PRO A 211 -10.96 -16.31 -7.81
CA PRO A 211 -10.65 -16.56 -9.24
C PRO A 211 -9.92 -15.40 -9.94
N GLU A 212 -10.02 -14.20 -9.41
CA GLU A 212 -9.31 -13.04 -9.91
C GLU A 212 -7.81 -13.02 -9.55
N ILE A 213 -7.38 -13.81 -8.56
CA ILE A 213 -5.99 -13.87 -8.08
C ILE A 213 -5.30 -15.07 -8.72
N THR A 214 -4.28 -14.82 -9.53
CA THR A 214 -3.52 -15.87 -10.21
C THR A 214 -2.03 -15.73 -9.89
N VAL A 215 -1.52 -16.56 -8.99
CA VAL A 215 -0.09 -16.64 -8.70
C VAL A 215 0.58 -17.50 -9.79
N ASP A 216 1.69 -17.00 -10.34
CA ASP A 216 2.49 -17.68 -11.33
C ASP A 216 4.01 -17.47 -11.08
N GLU A 217 4.87 -17.98 -11.97
CA GLU A 217 6.32 -17.86 -11.89
C GLU A 217 6.84 -16.41 -12.01
N ASN A 218 6.02 -15.47 -12.46
CA ASN A 218 6.37 -14.06 -12.61
C ASN A 218 5.87 -13.21 -11.44
N THR A 219 5.05 -13.76 -10.55
CA THR A 219 4.52 -13.04 -9.40
C THR A 219 5.65 -12.51 -8.52
N PRO A 220 5.71 -11.20 -8.23
CA PRO A 220 6.76 -10.58 -7.43
C PRO A 220 6.78 -11.07 -5.97
N PRO A 221 7.92 -10.92 -5.26
CA PRO A 221 8.00 -11.27 -3.84
C PRO A 221 7.01 -10.48 -2.99
N ALA A 222 6.54 -11.10 -1.89
CA ALA A 222 5.57 -10.49 -1.01
C ALA A 222 5.88 -10.73 0.48
N PHE A 223 5.59 -9.72 1.30
CA PHE A 223 5.49 -9.81 2.75
C PHE A 223 4.03 -9.76 3.15
N ILE A 224 3.56 -10.73 3.93
CA ILE A 224 2.16 -10.83 4.37
C ILE A 224 2.12 -10.79 5.89
N VAL A 225 1.24 -9.99 6.46
CA VAL A 225 1.03 -9.94 7.91
C VAL A 225 -0.45 -9.87 8.26
N CYS A 226 -0.86 -10.65 9.26
CA CYS A 226 -2.23 -10.67 9.78
C CYS A 226 -2.27 -11.12 11.23
N ALA A 227 -3.44 -11.24 11.81
CA ALA A 227 -3.66 -11.71 13.18
C ALA A 227 -4.56 -12.96 13.20
N HIS A 228 -4.31 -13.87 14.11
CA HIS A 228 -5.15 -15.07 14.35
C HIS A 228 -6.61 -14.72 14.64
N GLY A 229 -6.85 -13.61 15.36
CA GLY A 229 -8.20 -13.14 15.68
C GLY A 229 -8.97 -12.54 14.48
N ASP A 230 -8.33 -12.34 13.34
CA ASP A 230 -8.99 -11.93 12.10
C ASP A 230 -9.63 -13.13 11.40
N LYS A 231 -10.67 -13.68 12.03
CA LYS A 231 -11.32 -14.94 11.63
C LYS A 231 -11.82 -14.97 10.19
N LYS A 232 -12.10 -13.81 9.62
CA LYS A 232 -12.65 -13.71 8.27
C LYS A 232 -11.57 -13.79 7.18
N TRP A 233 -10.36 -13.31 7.46
CA TRP A 233 -9.37 -13.08 6.41
C TRP A 233 -8.03 -13.79 6.61
N VAL A 234 -7.76 -14.32 7.82
CA VAL A 234 -6.48 -14.96 8.14
C VAL A 234 -6.18 -16.18 7.25
N GLU A 235 -7.19 -17.00 6.96
CA GLU A 235 -7.04 -18.17 6.09
C GLU A 235 -6.63 -17.79 4.67
N GLY A 236 -7.17 -16.67 4.15
CA GLY A 236 -6.79 -16.15 2.85
C GLY A 236 -5.33 -15.75 2.75
N SER A 237 -4.80 -15.15 3.83
CA SER A 237 -3.37 -14.82 3.93
C SER A 237 -2.49 -16.08 3.89
N ALA A 238 -2.87 -17.12 4.63
CA ALA A 238 -2.16 -18.39 4.64
C ALA A 238 -2.25 -19.11 3.28
N ARG A 239 -3.40 -19.06 2.62
CA ARG A 239 -3.60 -19.65 1.29
C ARG A 239 -2.74 -18.96 0.24
N LEU A 240 -2.70 -17.62 0.25
CA LEU A 240 -1.84 -16.87 -0.68
C LEU A 240 -0.37 -17.23 -0.49
N TYR A 241 0.11 -17.35 0.76
CA TYR A 241 1.47 -17.81 1.02
C TYR A 241 1.73 -19.20 0.44
N ILE A 242 0.79 -20.15 0.61
CA ILE A 242 0.92 -21.51 0.07
C ILE A 242 1.03 -21.50 -1.46
N GLU A 243 0.23 -20.69 -2.15
CA GLU A 243 0.30 -20.56 -3.61
C GLU A 243 1.62 -19.92 -4.06
N MET A 244 2.09 -18.85 -3.37
CA MET A 244 3.40 -18.25 -3.62
C MET A 244 4.52 -19.29 -3.49
N HIS A 245 4.49 -20.10 -2.42
CA HIS A 245 5.47 -21.17 -2.20
C HIS A 245 5.44 -22.24 -3.30
N ARG A 246 4.25 -22.67 -3.75
CA ARG A 246 4.08 -23.65 -4.83
C ARG A 246 4.68 -23.19 -6.16
N HIS A 247 4.67 -21.88 -6.40
CA HIS A 247 5.25 -21.25 -7.59
C HIS A 247 6.71 -20.81 -7.38
N ASN A 248 7.37 -21.21 -6.26
CA ASN A 248 8.74 -20.81 -5.90
C ASN A 248 8.92 -19.30 -5.85
N ARG A 249 7.87 -18.54 -5.43
CA ARG A 249 7.96 -17.11 -5.27
C ARG A 249 8.34 -16.75 -3.83
N PRO A 250 9.35 -15.88 -3.63
CA PRO A 250 9.74 -15.46 -2.29
C PRO A 250 8.55 -14.81 -1.56
N CYS A 251 8.22 -15.33 -0.40
CA CYS A 251 7.10 -14.81 0.40
C CYS A 251 7.37 -15.05 1.89
N GLU A 252 7.15 -14.03 2.70
CA GLU A 252 7.22 -14.10 4.15
C GLU A 252 5.82 -13.88 4.74
N LEU A 253 5.39 -14.73 5.70
CA LEU A 253 4.09 -14.64 6.35
C LEU A 253 4.23 -14.56 7.85
N HIS A 254 3.61 -13.55 8.48
CA HIS A 254 3.48 -13.42 9.91
C HIS A 254 2.01 -13.45 10.34
N ILE A 255 1.66 -14.36 11.26
CA ILE A 255 0.35 -14.44 11.88
C ILE A 255 0.52 -14.25 13.39
N PHE A 256 0.20 -13.07 13.88
CA PHE A 256 0.27 -12.76 15.30
C PHE A 256 -0.82 -13.49 16.09
N ALA A 257 -0.47 -14.06 17.24
CA ALA A 257 -1.42 -14.81 18.09
C ALA A 257 -2.54 -13.91 18.64
N LYS A 258 -2.24 -12.64 18.89
CA LYS A 258 -3.19 -11.64 19.38
C LYS A 258 -3.44 -10.56 18.33
N GLY A 259 -4.59 -9.91 18.41
CA GLY A 259 -5.04 -8.89 17.48
C GLY A 259 -6.22 -9.36 16.63
N GLY A 260 -6.80 -8.45 15.88
CA GLY A 260 -7.92 -8.67 14.96
C GLY A 260 -7.70 -7.96 13.64
N HIS A 261 -8.78 -7.68 12.91
CA HIS A 261 -8.72 -6.93 11.67
C HIS A 261 -8.56 -5.42 11.93
N GLY A 262 -7.84 -4.71 11.06
CA GLY A 262 -7.79 -3.25 11.08
C GLY A 262 -6.83 -2.66 12.13
N PHE A 263 -5.77 -3.37 12.52
CA PHE A 263 -4.80 -2.85 13.48
C PHE A 263 -3.98 -1.67 12.92
N GLY A 264 -3.85 -1.51 11.60
CA GLY A 264 -3.21 -0.37 10.96
C GLY A 264 -1.76 -0.13 11.39
N TYR A 265 -1.37 1.13 11.34
CA TYR A 265 -0.10 1.61 11.91
C TYR A 265 -0.39 2.27 13.27
N GLN A 266 0.20 1.74 14.33
CA GLN A 266 0.10 2.32 15.67
C GLN A 266 1.44 2.12 16.38
N ASN A 267 1.85 3.13 17.14
CA ASN A 267 3.06 3.06 17.95
C ASN A 267 2.69 2.61 19.37
N THR A 268 2.44 1.31 19.56
CA THR A 268 2.16 0.70 20.86
C THR A 268 3.15 -0.44 21.15
N LEU A 269 3.17 -0.93 22.41
CA LEU A 269 4.03 -2.06 22.81
C LEU A 269 3.44 -3.44 22.47
N GLU A 270 2.26 -3.50 21.86
CA GLU A 270 1.66 -4.77 21.44
C GLU A 270 2.48 -5.40 20.31
N GLU A 271 2.67 -6.72 20.37
CA GLU A 271 3.49 -7.46 19.40
C GLU A 271 3.06 -7.22 17.95
N ILE A 272 1.75 -7.13 17.69
CA ILE A 272 1.21 -6.91 16.36
C ILE A 272 1.69 -5.59 15.74
N HIS A 273 1.97 -4.57 16.55
CA HIS A 273 2.48 -3.28 16.08
C HIS A 273 3.99 -3.28 15.76
N GLN A 274 4.64 -4.43 15.87
CA GLN A 274 6.02 -4.62 15.40
C GLN A 274 6.09 -4.97 13.90
N TRP A 275 4.95 -5.18 13.24
CA TRP A 275 4.93 -5.55 11.83
C TRP A 275 5.73 -4.60 10.91
N PRO A 276 5.78 -3.26 11.14
CA PRO A 276 6.59 -2.39 10.31
C PRO A 276 8.09 -2.68 10.43
N THR A 277 8.55 -3.03 11.64
CA THR A 277 9.95 -3.46 11.86
C THR A 277 10.27 -4.75 11.12
N LEU A 278 9.34 -5.72 11.12
CA LEU A 278 9.50 -6.98 10.39
C LEU A 278 9.51 -6.75 8.88
N ALA A 279 8.59 -5.93 8.37
CA ALA A 279 8.55 -5.55 6.96
C ALA A 279 9.83 -4.81 6.52
N GLY A 280 10.37 -3.92 7.35
CA GLY A 280 11.64 -3.26 7.08
C GLY A 280 12.82 -4.25 6.99
N LYS A 281 12.89 -5.22 7.90
CA LYS A 281 13.90 -6.30 7.87
C LYS A 281 13.75 -7.17 6.62
N TRP A 282 12.51 -7.51 6.24
CA TRP A 282 12.24 -8.25 5.02
C TRP A 282 12.68 -7.46 3.78
N MET A 283 12.38 -6.16 3.71
CA MET A 283 12.84 -5.32 2.59
C MET A 283 14.37 -5.29 2.48
N ALA A 284 15.09 -5.23 3.61
CA ALA A 284 16.55 -5.30 3.62
C ALA A 284 17.07 -6.68 3.16
N ALA A 285 16.46 -7.78 3.65
CA ALA A 285 16.83 -9.14 3.24
C ALA A 285 16.57 -9.41 1.75
N MET A 286 15.60 -8.71 1.15
CA MET A 286 15.29 -8.78 -0.27
C MET A 286 16.04 -7.75 -1.13
N GLU A 287 17.02 -7.03 -0.55
CA GLU A 287 17.81 -5.99 -1.23
C GLU A 287 16.97 -4.86 -1.87
N ILE A 288 15.77 -4.65 -1.33
CA ILE A 288 14.87 -3.55 -1.71
C ILE A 288 15.41 -2.24 -1.12
N ILE A 289 15.87 -2.32 0.12
CA ILE A 289 16.53 -1.21 0.84
C ILE A 289 17.91 -1.66 1.32
N ASP A 290 18.77 -0.68 1.65
CA ASP A 290 20.12 -0.93 2.20
C ASP A 290 20.06 -1.35 3.67
#